data_1317de23b6773394184c8c55bc9e860e
#
_entry.id   1317de23b6773394184c8c55bc9e860e
#
_cell.length_a   1.000
_cell.length_b   1.000
_cell.length_c   1.000
_cell.angle_alpha   90.00
_cell.angle_beta   90.00
_cell.angle_gamma   90.00
#
_symmetry.space_group_name_H-M   'P 1'
#
loop_
_entity.id
_entity.type
_entity.pdbx_description
1 polymer ?
#
loop_
_entity_poly.entity_id
_entity_poly.type
_entity_poly.pdbx_seq_one_letter_code
_entity_poly.pdbx_strand_id
1 'polypeptide(L)'
;MIPPGVEARAFDLLCAPKKIAVMLGGPLMNLLICFVLSAISMMGIGAPTASRTIASVPATIQTSSGEIASPAYEAGVLPGDTVTAWNGTPVATFADLQKAVGATPEGESAVLTVERDGASVDLTVSPVTGAQGARYVGVTAGYEYVSASLTDVLEADWQ
;
A
#
# COMPACT_ATOMS: atom_id res chain seq x y z
N MET A 1 -11.75 -19.51 53.87
CA MET A 1 -11.67 -20.96 54.02
C MET A 1 -11.87 -21.58 52.64
N ILE A 2 -10.87 -22.28 52.12
CA ILE A 2 -10.95 -22.97 50.84
C ILE A 2 -11.54 -24.34 51.09
N PRO A 3 -12.56 -24.80 50.36
CA PRO A 3 -13.16 -26.11 50.57
C PRO A 3 -12.14 -27.24 50.39
N PRO A 4 -12.19 -28.30 51.16
CA PRO A 4 -11.28 -29.44 51.04
C PRO A 4 -11.47 -30.10 49.65
N GLY A 5 -10.37 -30.29 48.91
CA GLY A 5 -10.34 -30.82 47.55
C GLY A 5 -10.00 -29.80 46.45
N VAL A 6 -10.01 -28.51 46.76
CA VAL A 6 -9.63 -27.46 45.82
C VAL A 6 -8.15 -27.07 45.98
N GLU A 7 -7.53 -27.43 47.09
CA GLU A 7 -6.14 -27.10 47.42
C GLU A 7 -5.13 -27.63 46.38
N ALA A 8 -5.39 -28.81 45.82
CA ALA A 8 -4.53 -29.41 44.79
C ALA A 8 -4.58 -28.66 43.45
N ARG A 9 -5.52 -27.73 43.28
CA ARG A 9 -5.67 -26.86 42.08
C ARG A 9 -5.22 -25.44 42.32
N ALA A 10 -4.76 -25.10 43.53
CA ALA A 10 -4.24 -23.78 43.81
C ALA A 10 -2.97 -23.55 42.99
N PHE A 11 -2.89 -22.39 42.36
CA PHE A 11 -1.76 -21.98 41.49
C PHE A 11 -0.40 -22.15 42.21
N ASP A 12 -0.36 -21.91 43.52
CA ASP A 12 0.85 -21.97 44.34
C ASP A 12 1.42 -23.38 44.48
N LEU A 13 0.57 -24.39 44.36
CA LEU A 13 0.95 -25.81 44.49
C LEU A 13 1.35 -26.47 43.15
N LEU A 14 1.22 -25.74 42.06
CA LEU A 14 1.61 -26.24 40.73
C LEU A 14 3.14 -26.30 40.59
N CYS A 15 3.64 -27.39 39.99
CA CYS A 15 5.03 -27.50 39.58
C CYS A 15 5.39 -26.36 38.64
N ALA A 16 6.66 -25.89 38.66
CA ALA A 16 7.15 -24.76 37.85
C ALA A 16 6.71 -24.77 36.37
N PRO A 17 6.80 -25.89 35.62
CA PRO A 17 6.38 -25.92 34.23
C PRO A 17 4.87 -25.67 34.05
N LYS A 18 4.03 -26.11 34.98
CA LYS A 18 2.59 -25.86 34.92
C LYS A 18 2.25 -24.40 35.23
N LYS A 19 2.98 -23.75 36.13
CA LYS A 19 2.84 -22.32 36.41
C LYS A 19 3.17 -21.50 35.17
N ILE A 20 4.28 -21.82 34.48
CA ILE A 20 4.71 -21.18 33.24
C ILE A 20 3.64 -21.35 32.15
N ALA A 21 3.09 -22.57 31.99
CA ALA A 21 2.04 -22.83 31.01
C ALA A 21 0.77 -22.01 31.25
N VAL A 22 0.35 -21.85 32.51
CA VAL A 22 -0.81 -21.01 32.85
C VAL A 22 -0.53 -19.53 32.60
N MET A 23 0.67 -19.06 32.99
CA MET A 23 1.05 -17.65 32.77
C MET A 23 1.20 -17.30 31.29
N LEU A 24 1.72 -18.23 30.49
CA LEU A 24 1.88 -18.02 29.04
C LEU A 24 0.59 -18.25 28.24
N GLY A 25 -0.38 -18.98 28.82
CA GLY A 25 -1.64 -19.30 28.13
C GLY A 25 -2.41 -18.07 27.69
N GLY A 26 -2.47 -17.03 28.50
CA GLY A 26 -3.14 -15.77 28.18
C GLY A 26 -2.48 -15.03 27.01
N PRO A 27 -1.19 -14.68 27.10
CA PRO A 27 -0.47 -14.03 26.01
C PRO A 27 -0.45 -14.86 24.72
N LEU A 28 -0.28 -16.18 24.81
CA LEU A 28 -0.23 -17.06 23.65
C LEU A 28 -1.59 -17.14 22.95
N MET A 29 -2.69 -17.22 23.71
CA MET A 29 -4.05 -17.22 23.16
C MET A 29 -4.38 -15.88 22.49
N ASN A 30 -3.94 -14.77 23.08
CA ASN A 30 -4.11 -13.45 22.48
C ASN A 30 -3.35 -13.33 21.15
N LEU A 31 -2.10 -13.79 21.09
CA LEU A 31 -1.31 -13.86 19.88
C LEU A 31 -1.99 -14.72 18.79
N LEU A 32 -2.53 -15.87 19.18
CA LEU A 32 -3.22 -16.77 18.26
C LEU A 32 -4.50 -16.11 17.70
N ILE A 33 -5.27 -15.45 18.54
CA ILE A 33 -6.46 -14.71 18.10
C ILE A 33 -6.08 -13.58 17.15
N CYS A 34 -5.05 -12.79 17.47
CA CYS A 34 -4.55 -11.73 16.58
C CYS A 34 -4.11 -12.30 15.24
N PHE A 35 -3.41 -13.43 15.24
CA PHE A 35 -2.97 -14.09 14.01
C PHE A 35 -4.15 -14.57 13.17
N VAL A 36 -5.13 -15.22 13.79
CA VAL A 36 -6.34 -15.71 13.09
C VAL A 36 -7.15 -14.54 12.53
N LEU A 37 -7.37 -13.49 13.31
CA LEU A 37 -8.10 -12.30 12.85
C LEU A 37 -7.36 -11.59 11.71
N SER A 38 -6.02 -11.50 11.80
CA SER A 38 -5.19 -10.92 10.73
C SER A 38 -5.28 -11.75 9.44
N ALA A 39 -5.21 -13.08 9.56
CA ALA A 39 -5.36 -13.97 8.42
C ALA A 39 -6.75 -13.85 7.76
N ILE A 40 -7.82 -13.82 8.56
CA ILE A 40 -9.19 -13.64 8.05
C ILE A 40 -9.35 -12.27 7.39
N SER A 41 -8.78 -11.23 7.97
CA SER A 41 -8.82 -9.87 7.40
C SER A 41 -8.09 -9.80 6.05
N MET A 42 -6.92 -10.44 5.96
CA MET A 42 -6.14 -10.48 4.72
C MET A 42 -6.84 -11.28 3.61
N MET A 43 -7.52 -12.38 3.98
CA MET A 43 -8.26 -13.21 3.03
C MET A 43 -9.59 -12.60 2.61
N GLY A 44 -10.25 -11.85 3.50
CA GLY A 44 -11.59 -11.30 3.26
C GLY A 44 -11.61 -9.89 2.68
N ILE A 45 -10.71 -9.03 3.12
CA ILE A 45 -10.67 -7.60 2.74
C ILE A 45 -9.61 -7.35 1.67
N GLY A 46 -8.55 -8.17 1.65
CA GLY A 46 -7.39 -7.98 0.79
C GLY A 46 -6.42 -6.91 1.32
N ALA A 47 -5.27 -6.81 0.67
CA ALA A 47 -4.29 -5.75 0.96
C ALA A 47 -4.60 -4.52 0.10
N PRO A 48 -4.55 -3.30 0.66
CA PRO A 48 -4.69 -2.09 -0.13
C PRO A 48 -3.47 -1.96 -1.05
N THR A 49 -3.71 -1.98 -2.34
CA THR A 49 -2.67 -1.78 -3.36
C THR A 49 -2.94 -0.47 -4.07
N ALA A 50 -1.88 0.30 -4.34
CA ALA A 50 -2.01 1.53 -5.10
C ALA A 50 -2.48 1.20 -6.53
N SER A 51 -3.68 1.65 -6.86
CA SER A 51 -4.26 1.48 -8.20
C SER A 51 -3.58 2.41 -9.20
N ARG A 52 -3.61 2.06 -10.47
CA ARG A 52 -3.21 2.94 -11.58
C ARG A 52 -4.20 4.08 -11.82
N THR A 53 -5.38 3.99 -11.22
CA THR A 53 -6.39 5.04 -11.31
C THR A 53 -6.02 6.21 -10.40
N ILE A 54 -6.07 7.39 -10.96
CA ILE A 54 -5.75 8.64 -10.25
C ILE A 54 -6.93 9.03 -9.37
N ALA A 55 -6.72 9.08 -8.06
CA ALA A 55 -7.76 9.48 -7.11
C ALA A 55 -7.92 10.99 -7.04
N SER A 56 -6.81 11.72 -7.07
CA SER A 56 -6.84 13.19 -7.03
C SER A 56 -5.63 13.80 -7.71
N VAL A 57 -5.82 15.00 -8.24
CA VAL A 57 -4.78 15.84 -8.83
C VAL A 57 -4.85 17.18 -8.12
N PRO A 58 -3.96 17.43 -7.15
CA PRO A 58 -3.90 18.72 -6.47
C PRO A 58 -3.52 19.83 -7.46
N ALA A 59 -4.09 21.02 -7.32
CA ALA A 59 -3.76 22.15 -8.17
C ALA A 59 -2.34 22.68 -7.90
N THR A 60 -1.86 22.52 -6.65
CA THR A 60 -0.51 22.95 -6.23
C THR A 60 0.20 21.84 -5.47
N ILE A 61 1.51 21.83 -5.54
CA ILE A 61 2.39 20.88 -4.85
C ILE A 61 3.54 21.61 -4.16
N GLN A 62 4.03 21.04 -3.07
CA GLN A 62 5.19 21.58 -2.33
C GLN A 62 6.49 21.04 -2.92
N THR A 63 7.37 21.96 -3.30
CA THR A 63 8.72 21.65 -3.78
C THR A 63 9.78 22.24 -2.86
N SER A 64 11.05 21.94 -3.11
CA SER A 64 12.17 22.58 -2.42
C SER A 64 12.22 24.11 -2.59
N SER A 65 11.62 24.60 -3.67
CA SER A 65 11.58 26.04 -4.01
C SER A 65 10.30 26.74 -3.53
N GLY A 66 9.39 26.00 -2.85
CA GLY A 66 8.10 26.49 -2.39
C GLY A 66 6.91 25.80 -3.08
N GLU A 67 5.75 26.44 -2.96
CA GLU A 67 4.52 25.93 -3.59
C GLU A 67 4.49 26.32 -5.06
N ILE A 68 4.29 25.32 -5.93
CA ILE A 68 4.17 25.52 -7.39
C ILE A 68 2.90 24.85 -7.91
N ALA A 69 2.49 25.23 -9.12
CA ALA A 69 1.41 24.53 -9.81
C ALA A 69 1.79 23.08 -10.08
N SER A 70 0.81 22.19 -9.95
CA SER A 70 1.03 20.74 -10.19
C SER A 70 1.20 20.49 -11.68
N PRO A 71 2.29 19.84 -12.12
CA PRO A 71 2.50 19.53 -13.53
C PRO A 71 1.38 18.67 -14.13
N ALA A 72 0.84 17.72 -13.36
CA ALA A 72 -0.28 16.90 -13.80
C ALA A 72 -1.56 17.72 -13.96
N TYR A 73 -1.80 18.69 -13.07
CA TYR A 73 -2.95 19.58 -13.17
C TYR A 73 -2.86 20.47 -14.42
N GLU A 74 -1.70 21.06 -14.68
CA GLU A 74 -1.47 21.89 -15.87
C GLU A 74 -1.56 21.09 -17.17
N ALA A 75 -1.14 19.83 -17.15
CA ALA A 75 -1.26 18.93 -18.29
C ALA A 75 -2.70 18.45 -18.55
N GLY A 76 -3.65 18.73 -17.64
CA GLY A 76 -5.05 18.36 -17.81
C GLY A 76 -5.36 16.92 -17.39
N VAL A 77 -4.55 16.33 -16.49
CA VAL A 77 -4.86 15.05 -15.84
C VAL A 77 -6.06 15.25 -14.92
N LEU A 78 -7.00 14.32 -14.96
CA LEU A 78 -8.23 14.38 -14.17
C LEU A 78 -8.30 13.21 -13.17
N PRO A 79 -8.99 13.43 -12.04
CA PRO A 79 -9.37 12.31 -11.18
C PRO A 79 -10.25 11.31 -11.95
N GLY A 80 -9.95 10.01 -11.79
CA GLY A 80 -10.60 8.93 -12.52
C GLY A 80 -9.81 8.44 -13.75
N ASP A 81 -8.82 9.18 -14.21
CA ASP A 81 -7.92 8.71 -15.27
C ASP A 81 -7.14 7.48 -14.82
N THR A 82 -7.00 6.50 -15.70
CA THR A 82 -6.19 5.30 -15.45
C THR A 82 -4.89 5.40 -16.25
N VAL A 83 -3.75 5.41 -15.57
CA VAL A 83 -2.44 5.45 -16.23
C VAL A 83 -2.17 4.14 -16.94
N THR A 84 -1.84 4.21 -18.23
CA THR A 84 -1.54 3.05 -19.08
C THR A 84 -0.10 3.00 -19.53
N ALA A 85 0.52 4.16 -19.85
CA ALA A 85 1.91 4.21 -20.26
C ALA A 85 2.61 5.52 -19.86
N TRP A 86 3.94 5.48 -19.80
CA TRP A 86 4.84 6.62 -19.63
C TRP A 86 5.90 6.60 -20.73
N ASN A 87 5.96 7.65 -21.54
CA ASN A 87 6.84 7.71 -22.73
C ASN A 87 6.74 6.47 -23.62
N GLY A 88 5.53 5.96 -23.83
CA GLY A 88 5.28 4.77 -24.63
C GLY A 88 5.63 3.43 -23.92
N THR A 89 6.20 3.48 -22.72
CA THR A 89 6.47 2.28 -21.92
C THR A 89 5.22 1.92 -21.09
N PRO A 90 4.67 0.73 -21.23
CA PRO A 90 3.49 0.32 -20.46
C PRO A 90 3.77 0.34 -18.95
N VAL A 91 2.80 0.86 -18.18
CA VAL A 91 2.85 0.93 -16.72
C VAL A 91 1.85 -0.08 -16.16
N ALA A 92 2.34 -1.13 -15.53
CA ALA A 92 1.50 -2.18 -14.93
C ALA A 92 1.02 -1.81 -13.54
N THR A 93 1.85 -1.10 -12.76
CA THR A 93 1.56 -0.69 -11.38
C THR A 93 1.87 0.78 -11.16
N PHE A 94 1.30 1.37 -10.11
CA PHE A 94 1.65 2.74 -9.72
C PHE A 94 3.14 2.87 -9.31
N ALA A 95 3.73 1.81 -8.78
CA ALA A 95 5.16 1.78 -8.48
C ALA A 95 6.04 1.86 -9.74
N ASP A 96 5.60 1.26 -10.85
CA ASP A 96 6.30 1.38 -12.13
C ASP A 96 6.22 2.80 -12.67
N LEU A 97 5.09 3.46 -12.52
CA LEU A 97 4.94 4.88 -12.84
C LEU A 97 5.93 5.73 -12.02
N GLN A 98 6.02 5.50 -10.71
CA GLN A 98 6.96 6.24 -9.86
C GLN A 98 8.42 6.03 -10.28
N LYS A 99 8.80 4.80 -10.64
CA LYS A 99 10.15 4.51 -11.17
C LYS A 99 10.41 5.23 -12.47
N ALA A 100 9.46 5.19 -13.40
CA ALA A 100 9.57 5.84 -14.71
C ALA A 100 9.67 7.37 -14.59
N VAL A 101 8.86 7.97 -13.73
CA VAL A 101 8.92 9.41 -13.39
C VAL A 101 10.27 9.75 -12.75
N GLY A 102 10.73 8.92 -11.80
CA GLY A 102 12.03 9.12 -11.14
C GLY A 102 13.23 9.02 -12.10
N ALA A 103 13.13 8.21 -13.15
CA ALA A 103 14.16 8.06 -14.18
C ALA A 103 14.18 9.19 -15.23
N THR A 104 13.11 9.98 -15.32
CA THR A 104 13.02 11.09 -16.28
C THR A 104 13.90 12.26 -15.81
N PRO A 105 14.80 12.82 -16.64
CA PRO A 105 15.63 13.96 -16.27
C PRO A 105 14.81 15.20 -15.89
N GLU A 106 15.36 16.05 -15.03
CA GLU A 106 14.69 17.29 -14.63
C GLU A 106 14.60 18.27 -15.81
N GLY A 107 13.42 18.86 -16.00
CA GLY A 107 13.17 19.79 -17.12
C GLY A 107 12.83 19.08 -18.43
N GLU A 108 12.86 17.75 -18.49
CA GLU A 108 12.44 17.02 -19.66
C GLU A 108 10.93 16.70 -19.56
N SER A 109 10.22 16.97 -20.66
CA SER A 109 8.80 16.64 -20.76
C SER A 109 8.64 15.17 -21.14
N ALA A 110 7.70 14.51 -20.49
CA ALA A 110 7.34 13.12 -20.75
C ALA A 110 5.87 13.03 -21.19
N VAL A 111 5.56 12.02 -21.96
CA VAL A 111 4.18 11.73 -22.38
C VAL A 111 3.56 10.74 -21.41
N LEU A 112 2.53 11.18 -20.70
CA LEU A 112 1.69 10.35 -19.86
C LEU A 112 0.47 9.90 -20.67
N THR A 113 0.36 8.63 -20.96
CA THR A 113 -0.82 8.07 -21.61
C THR A 113 -1.79 7.61 -20.54
N VAL A 114 -2.99 8.13 -20.57
CA VAL A 114 -4.09 7.76 -19.67
C VAL A 114 -5.29 7.25 -20.46
N GLU A 115 -6.05 6.38 -19.85
CA GLU A 115 -7.36 5.96 -20.33
C GLU A 115 -8.43 6.77 -19.58
N ARG A 116 -9.25 7.48 -20.34
CA ARG A 116 -10.37 8.31 -19.87
C ARG A 116 -11.62 7.91 -20.64
N ASP A 117 -12.65 7.44 -19.95
CA ASP A 117 -13.92 7.01 -20.55
C ASP A 117 -13.75 5.98 -21.70
N GLY A 118 -12.75 5.09 -21.57
CA GLY A 118 -12.43 4.09 -22.59
C GLY A 118 -11.63 4.61 -23.80
N ALA A 119 -11.21 5.89 -23.78
CA ALA A 119 -10.36 6.48 -24.80
C ALA A 119 -8.96 6.72 -24.26
N SER A 120 -7.94 6.47 -25.08
CA SER A 120 -6.55 6.76 -24.74
C SER A 120 -6.26 8.25 -25.02
N VAL A 121 -5.71 8.94 -24.03
CA VAL A 121 -5.35 10.37 -24.11
C VAL A 121 -3.89 10.52 -23.73
N ASP A 122 -3.12 11.18 -24.60
CA ASP A 122 -1.71 11.50 -24.35
C ASP A 122 -1.60 12.92 -23.79
N LEU A 123 -0.97 13.04 -22.64
CA LEU A 123 -0.78 14.29 -21.92
C LEU A 123 0.73 14.54 -21.73
N THR A 124 1.19 15.74 -22.05
CA THR A 124 2.59 16.12 -21.85
C THR A 124 2.76 16.65 -20.43
N VAL A 125 3.60 15.99 -19.64
CA VAL A 125 3.86 16.33 -18.23
C VAL A 125 5.35 16.50 -18.02
N SER A 126 5.76 17.54 -17.31
CA SER A 126 7.15 17.75 -16.92
C SER A 126 7.33 17.45 -15.44
N PRO A 127 8.00 16.35 -15.06
CA PRO A 127 8.24 16.01 -13.67
C PRO A 127 9.03 17.09 -12.94
N VAL A 128 8.70 17.34 -11.68
CA VAL A 128 9.39 18.29 -10.81
C VAL A 128 10.02 17.60 -9.63
N THR A 129 11.08 18.19 -9.09
CA THR A 129 11.74 17.69 -7.89
C THR A 129 11.06 18.24 -6.65
N GLY A 130 10.52 17.34 -5.84
CA GLY A 130 9.87 17.69 -4.60
C GLY A 130 10.82 18.06 -3.47
N ALA A 131 10.27 18.48 -2.35
CA ALA A 131 11.01 18.92 -1.16
C ALA A 131 11.97 17.84 -0.60
N GLN A 132 11.72 16.56 -0.88
CA GLN A 132 12.55 15.43 -0.44
C GLN A 132 13.53 14.93 -1.51
N GLY A 133 13.68 15.65 -2.62
CA GLY A 133 14.56 15.28 -3.72
C GLY A 133 14.02 14.18 -4.64
N ALA A 134 12.84 13.64 -4.36
CA ALA A 134 12.17 12.70 -5.25
C ALA A 134 11.43 13.45 -6.36
N ARG A 135 11.38 12.85 -7.55
CA ARG A 135 10.62 13.39 -8.67
C ARG A 135 9.19 12.91 -8.64
N TYR A 136 8.28 13.79 -8.96
CA TYR A 136 6.86 13.47 -9.09
C TYR A 136 6.13 14.45 -10.00
N VAL A 137 4.94 14.06 -10.41
CA VAL A 137 4.10 14.81 -11.34
C VAL A 137 2.87 15.43 -10.67
N GLY A 138 2.67 15.15 -9.38
CA GLY A 138 1.55 15.70 -8.61
C GLY A 138 0.24 14.93 -8.80
N VAL A 139 0.30 13.60 -8.90
CA VAL A 139 -0.87 12.72 -8.90
C VAL A 139 -0.91 11.89 -7.62
N THR A 140 -2.11 11.62 -7.13
CA THR A 140 -2.34 10.70 -6.02
C THR A 140 -3.03 9.45 -6.54
N ALA A 141 -2.44 8.29 -6.27
CA ALA A 141 -3.03 7.01 -6.62
C ALA A 141 -4.32 6.75 -5.84
N GLY A 142 -5.28 6.12 -6.46
CA GLY A 142 -6.36 5.44 -5.77
C GLY A 142 -5.84 4.20 -5.06
N TYR A 143 -6.64 3.67 -4.14
CA TYR A 143 -6.37 2.39 -3.50
C TYR A 143 -7.41 1.39 -3.95
N GLU A 144 -6.95 0.22 -4.36
CA GLU A 144 -7.77 -0.92 -4.70
C GLU A 144 -7.43 -2.06 -3.74
N TYR A 145 -8.45 -2.73 -3.22
CA TYR A 145 -8.25 -3.88 -2.34
C TYR A 145 -8.16 -5.13 -3.19
N VAL A 146 -6.97 -5.70 -3.26
CA VAL A 146 -6.74 -6.97 -3.97
C VAL A 146 -6.74 -8.09 -2.94
N SER A 147 -7.73 -8.96 -3.01
CA SER A 147 -7.77 -10.19 -2.22
C SER A 147 -6.69 -11.13 -2.77
N ALA A 148 -5.65 -11.38 -1.99
CA ALA A 148 -4.65 -12.36 -2.34
C ALA A 148 -5.27 -13.77 -2.25
N SER A 149 -5.29 -14.50 -3.35
CA SER A 149 -5.57 -15.93 -3.32
C SER A 149 -4.35 -16.66 -2.77
N LEU A 150 -4.58 -17.70 -1.96
CA LEU A 150 -3.49 -18.56 -1.48
C LEU A 150 -2.63 -19.15 -2.61
N THR A 151 -3.20 -19.29 -3.80
CA THR A 151 -2.49 -19.71 -5.01
C THR A 151 -1.47 -18.69 -5.49
N ASP A 152 -1.80 -17.38 -5.42
CA ASP A 152 -0.91 -16.32 -5.88
C ASP A 152 0.32 -16.17 -4.98
N VAL A 153 0.15 -16.46 -3.68
CA VAL A 153 1.25 -16.42 -2.70
C VAL A 153 2.20 -17.60 -2.87
N LEU A 154 1.68 -18.75 -3.27
CA LEU A 154 2.50 -19.97 -3.47
C LEU A 154 3.25 -19.97 -4.80
N GLU A 155 2.78 -19.23 -5.80
CA GLU A 155 3.44 -19.14 -7.12
C GLU A 155 4.50 -18.03 -7.20
N ALA A 156 4.45 -17.04 -6.29
CA ALA A 156 5.38 -15.91 -6.30
C ALA A 156 6.82 -16.24 -5.84
N ASP A 157 7.06 -17.41 -5.25
CA ASP A 157 8.33 -17.77 -4.59
C ASP A 157 9.29 -18.60 -5.45
N TRP A 158 9.03 -18.83 -6.75
CA TRP A 158 9.80 -19.76 -7.57
C TRP A 158 10.47 -19.18 -8.82
N GLN A 159 10.65 -17.85 -8.92
CA GLN A 159 11.40 -17.24 -10.05
C GLN A 159 12.54 -16.37 -9.57
#